data_9d79c7856e9ea449de0e350296fa8a12
#
_entry.id   9d79c7856e9ea449de0e350296fa8a12
#
_cell.length_a   1.000
_cell.length_b   1.000
_cell.length_c   1.000
_cell.angle_alpha   90.00
_cell.angle_beta   90.00
_cell.angle_gamma   90.00
#
_symmetry.space_group_name_H-M   'P 1'
#
loop_
_entity.id
_entity.type
_entity.pdbx_description
1 polymer ?
#
loop_
_entity_poly.entity_id
_entity_poly.type
_entity_poly.pdbx_seq_one_letter_code
_entity_poly.pdbx_strand_id
1 'polypeptide(L)'
;MYLADQASLEAFVERVTGAEVLAIDTEFLRETTYYPKLCLLQMATDDEVAIIDPLSVDDLSVIAPLLEDERTVKLFHAGGQDIEILLREVGSMPRPLFDTQVAAALLGHTQQIGYGALVHAVCGVTLKKTDSYTDWSHRPLSDSQIDYAADDVIYLPRVYRKMRSELESKGRLGWLAPDFEEMMNPAKYSEDPRLRYRRLKRVTQLDGRQLCAAREFAAWREEEARKRDMPRKWLVSDEQIVEACRRDARTIDDLYMVRGVREKLPVRDARAVIERMNKARSLPKSEWPNLGKPSRNERNVDASIDLMAALVRLRAKENGVAMQTLASHSDLAALARGHSEDSDLMRGWRWALVGEELVDLLEGRIALSLSKGELIVERLG
;
A
#
# COMPACT_ATOMS: atom_id res chain seq x y z
N MET A 1 -1.94 -15.36 -25.21
CA MET A 1 -3.13 -16.23 -25.39
C MET A 1 -4.22 -15.86 -24.41
N TYR A 2 -5.51 -15.98 -24.79
CA TYR A 2 -6.64 -15.79 -23.87
C TYR A 2 -7.11 -17.17 -23.38
N LEU A 3 -7.19 -17.35 -22.04
CA LEU A 3 -7.52 -18.61 -21.38
C LEU A 3 -8.85 -18.49 -20.67
N ALA A 4 -9.88 -19.13 -21.20
CA ALA A 4 -11.26 -19.08 -20.72
C ALA A 4 -11.82 -20.45 -20.33
N ASP A 5 -10.96 -21.45 -20.13
CA ASP A 5 -11.33 -22.78 -19.66
C ASP A 5 -10.21 -23.39 -18.78
N GLN A 6 -10.61 -24.32 -17.92
CA GLN A 6 -9.71 -24.93 -16.93
C GLN A 6 -8.54 -25.69 -17.55
N ALA A 7 -8.80 -26.45 -18.60
CA ALA A 7 -7.76 -27.29 -19.23
C ALA A 7 -6.66 -26.43 -19.89
N SER A 8 -7.05 -25.32 -20.52
CA SER A 8 -6.09 -24.36 -21.09
C SER A 8 -5.25 -23.67 -20.01
N LEU A 9 -5.84 -23.36 -18.84
CA LEU A 9 -5.11 -22.83 -17.70
C LEU A 9 -4.10 -23.83 -17.14
N GLU A 10 -4.51 -25.08 -16.90
CA GLU A 10 -3.62 -26.15 -16.42
C GLU A 10 -2.45 -26.40 -17.39
N ALA A 11 -2.73 -26.47 -18.68
CA ALA A 11 -1.69 -26.61 -19.69
C ALA A 11 -0.71 -25.41 -19.72
N PHE A 12 -1.18 -24.19 -19.48
CA PHE A 12 -0.31 -23.02 -19.33
C PHE A 12 0.57 -23.16 -18.09
N VAL A 13 0.00 -23.51 -16.92
CA VAL A 13 0.73 -23.72 -15.67
C VAL A 13 1.87 -24.74 -15.85
N GLU A 14 1.59 -25.88 -16.52
CA GLU A 14 2.63 -26.89 -16.81
C GLU A 14 3.78 -26.32 -17.65
N ARG A 15 3.47 -25.55 -18.70
CA ARG A 15 4.50 -24.99 -19.60
C ARG A 15 5.40 -23.95 -18.94
N VAL A 16 4.84 -23.10 -18.04
CA VAL A 16 5.61 -22.03 -17.40
C VAL A 16 6.26 -22.46 -16.08
N THR A 17 5.98 -23.68 -15.60
CA THR A 17 6.61 -24.23 -14.40
C THR A 17 8.12 -24.28 -14.57
N GLY A 18 8.83 -23.67 -13.59
CA GLY A 18 10.30 -23.59 -13.60
C GLY A 18 10.87 -22.41 -14.39
N ALA A 19 10.02 -21.50 -14.90
CA ALA A 19 10.48 -20.22 -15.46
C ALA A 19 11.26 -19.42 -14.42
N GLU A 20 12.30 -18.70 -14.84
CA GLU A 20 13.10 -17.83 -13.96
C GLU A 20 12.27 -16.69 -13.36
N VAL A 21 11.34 -16.14 -14.14
CA VAL A 21 10.48 -15.02 -13.77
C VAL A 21 9.04 -15.25 -14.21
N LEU A 22 8.11 -14.73 -13.44
CA LEU A 22 6.69 -14.72 -13.75
C LEU A 22 6.13 -13.33 -13.46
N ALA A 23 5.87 -12.56 -14.51
CA ALA A 23 5.20 -11.26 -14.41
C ALA A 23 3.70 -11.48 -14.15
N ILE A 24 3.12 -10.67 -13.28
CA ILE A 24 1.72 -10.80 -12.85
C ILE A 24 1.11 -9.41 -12.74
N ASP A 25 -0.12 -9.26 -13.24
CA ASP A 25 -0.98 -8.11 -13.06
C ASP A 25 -2.43 -8.55 -12.94
N THR A 26 -3.33 -7.70 -12.40
CA THR A 26 -4.74 -8.02 -12.25
C THR A 26 -5.64 -6.86 -12.63
N GLU A 27 -6.77 -7.17 -13.28
CA GLU A 27 -7.85 -6.23 -13.46
C GLU A 27 -9.04 -6.63 -12.59
N PHE A 28 -9.60 -5.69 -11.85
CA PHE A 28 -10.65 -5.95 -10.86
C PHE A 28 -11.64 -4.80 -10.69
N LEU A 29 -12.82 -5.11 -10.16
CA LEU A 29 -13.83 -4.14 -9.76
C LEU A 29 -13.89 -4.03 -8.23
N ARG A 30 -13.91 -2.78 -7.70
CA ARG A 30 -13.97 -2.50 -6.24
C ARG A 30 -15.03 -1.44 -5.89
N GLU A 31 -16.01 -1.19 -6.74
CA GLU A 31 -16.96 -0.08 -6.54
C GLU A 31 -18.12 -0.46 -5.61
N THR A 32 -18.65 -1.67 -5.77
CA THR A 32 -19.89 -2.14 -5.14
C THR A 32 -19.69 -3.20 -4.06
N THR A 33 -18.48 -3.74 -3.92
CA THR A 33 -18.12 -4.80 -2.98
C THR A 33 -17.11 -4.31 -1.95
N TYR A 34 -16.99 -5.04 -0.84
CA TYR A 34 -15.91 -4.83 0.14
C TYR A 34 -14.59 -5.32 -0.43
N TYR A 35 -14.60 -6.52 -0.99
CA TYR A 35 -13.46 -7.14 -1.61
C TYR A 35 -13.40 -6.79 -3.11
N PRO A 36 -12.22 -6.61 -3.66
CA PRO A 36 -12.09 -6.49 -5.11
C PRO A 36 -12.58 -7.80 -5.77
N LYS A 37 -13.38 -7.67 -6.82
CA LYS A 37 -13.79 -8.80 -7.67
C LYS A 37 -12.75 -8.92 -8.78
N LEU A 38 -11.97 -10.00 -8.77
CA LEU A 38 -11.03 -10.29 -9.85
C LEU A 38 -11.80 -10.50 -11.17
N CYS A 39 -11.42 -9.80 -12.20
CA CYS A 39 -12.05 -9.86 -13.52
C CYS A 39 -11.10 -10.35 -14.61
N LEU A 40 -9.79 -10.14 -14.43
CA LEU A 40 -8.78 -10.64 -15.35
C LEU A 40 -7.47 -10.84 -14.58
N LEU A 41 -6.72 -11.87 -14.94
CA LEU A 41 -5.39 -12.15 -14.39
C LEU A 41 -4.41 -12.30 -15.58
N GLN A 42 -3.40 -11.45 -15.59
CA GLN A 42 -2.34 -11.48 -16.61
C GLN A 42 -1.11 -12.15 -16.05
N MET A 43 -0.53 -13.06 -16.81
CA MET A 43 0.73 -13.70 -16.49
C MET A 43 1.66 -13.72 -17.69
N ALA A 44 2.95 -13.45 -17.49
CA ALA A 44 3.94 -13.56 -18.56
C ALA A 44 5.28 -14.08 -18.03
N THR A 45 5.91 -14.90 -18.85
CA THR A 45 7.34 -15.23 -18.78
C THR A 45 8.08 -14.50 -19.90
N ASP A 46 9.32 -14.89 -20.21
CA ASP A 46 10.02 -14.37 -21.40
C ASP A 46 9.40 -14.85 -22.71
N ASP A 47 8.81 -16.04 -22.69
CA ASP A 47 8.40 -16.76 -23.89
C ASP A 47 6.88 -16.83 -24.08
N GLU A 48 6.12 -16.74 -22.98
CA GLU A 48 4.65 -16.89 -23.02
C GLU A 48 3.93 -15.75 -22.31
N VAL A 49 2.78 -15.36 -22.85
CA VAL A 49 1.83 -14.40 -22.23
C VAL A 49 0.45 -15.04 -22.19
N ALA A 50 -0.15 -15.07 -21.01
CA ALA A 50 -1.50 -15.55 -20.78
C ALA A 50 -2.38 -14.45 -20.17
N ILE A 51 -3.56 -14.31 -20.73
CA ILE A 51 -4.66 -13.49 -20.22
C ILE A 51 -5.73 -14.47 -19.74
N ILE A 52 -5.81 -14.67 -18.46
CA ILE A 52 -6.65 -15.67 -17.81
C ILE A 52 -7.97 -15.01 -17.43
N ASP A 53 -9.09 -15.65 -17.80
CA ASP A 53 -10.44 -15.20 -17.45
C ASP A 53 -10.93 -15.92 -16.18
N PRO A 54 -10.83 -15.31 -14.99
CA PRO A 54 -11.24 -15.94 -13.74
C PRO A 54 -12.76 -16.09 -13.62
N LEU A 55 -13.53 -15.47 -14.53
CA LEU A 55 -14.99 -15.63 -14.58
C LEU A 55 -15.44 -16.89 -15.35
N SER A 56 -14.51 -17.52 -16.07
CA SER A 56 -14.77 -18.67 -16.94
C SER A 56 -13.99 -19.93 -16.55
N VAL A 57 -12.94 -19.82 -15.72
CA VAL A 57 -12.22 -20.98 -15.17
C VAL A 57 -12.85 -21.40 -13.84
N ASP A 58 -12.80 -22.71 -13.53
CA ASP A 58 -13.47 -23.27 -12.37
C ASP A 58 -12.63 -23.14 -11.09
N ASP A 59 -11.28 -23.23 -11.21
CA ASP A 59 -10.36 -23.23 -10.07
C ASP A 59 -9.05 -22.51 -10.41
N LEU A 60 -8.84 -21.36 -9.78
CA LEU A 60 -7.59 -20.62 -9.88
C LEU A 60 -6.47 -21.16 -8.97
N SER A 61 -6.78 -22.04 -8.01
CA SER A 61 -5.78 -22.56 -7.08
C SER A 61 -4.69 -23.38 -7.79
N VAL A 62 -4.92 -23.81 -9.00
CA VAL A 62 -3.91 -24.49 -9.85
C VAL A 62 -2.67 -23.66 -10.12
N ILE A 63 -2.74 -22.31 -9.99
CA ILE A 63 -1.58 -21.43 -10.11
C ILE A 63 -0.78 -21.29 -8.79
N ALA A 64 -1.29 -21.79 -7.65
CA ALA A 64 -0.61 -21.66 -6.37
C ALA A 64 0.84 -22.19 -6.37
N PRO A 65 1.15 -23.35 -6.99
CA PRO A 65 2.54 -23.82 -7.08
C PRO A 65 3.48 -22.84 -7.79
N LEU A 66 2.99 -22.09 -8.81
CA LEU A 66 3.80 -21.06 -9.48
C LEU A 66 4.08 -19.88 -8.55
N LEU A 67 3.10 -19.48 -7.73
CA LEU A 67 3.26 -18.38 -6.78
C LEU A 67 4.23 -18.71 -5.64
N GLU A 68 4.31 -19.97 -5.26
CA GLU A 68 5.14 -20.46 -4.13
C GLU A 68 6.52 -20.96 -4.55
N ASP A 69 6.78 -21.18 -5.84
CA ASP A 69 8.08 -21.68 -6.31
C ASP A 69 9.18 -20.64 -6.03
N GLU A 70 10.05 -20.93 -5.07
CA GLU A 70 11.16 -20.05 -4.66
C GLU A 70 12.21 -19.82 -5.76
N ARG A 71 12.21 -20.64 -6.82
CA ARG A 71 13.11 -20.51 -7.96
C ARG A 71 12.63 -19.48 -8.98
N THR A 72 11.33 -19.19 -8.99
CA THR A 72 10.67 -18.25 -9.90
C THR A 72 10.43 -16.91 -9.19
N VAL A 73 10.99 -15.83 -9.69
CA VAL A 73 10.72 -14.47 -9.13
C VAL A 73 9.40 -13.93 -9.69
N LYS A 74 8.44 -13.64 -8.82
CA LYS A 74 7.17 -13.01 -9.21
C LYS A 74 7.35 -11.52 -9.37
N LEU A 75 7.07 -11.01 -10.57
CA LEU A 75 7.28 -9.61 -10.95
C LEU A 75 5.97 -8.84 -10.92
N PHE A 76 5.99 -7.69 -10.25
CA PHE A 76 4.86 -6.77 -10.16
C PHE A 76 5.29 -5.33 -10.49
N HIS A 77 4.30 -4.49 -10.77
CA HIS A 77 4.46 -3.05 -10.77
C HIS A 77 3.38 -2.39 -9.89
N ALA A 78 3.78 -1.90 -8.69
CA ALA A 78 2.86 -1.42 -7.66
C ALA A 78 1.86 -2.50 -7.16
N GLY A 79 2.32 -3.76 -7.07
CA GLY A 79 1.55 -4.98 -6.93
C GLY A 79 0.85 -5.21 -5.59
N GLY A 80 0.73 -4.18 -4.73
CA GLY A 80 0.13 -4.35 -3.42
C GLY A 80 -1.34 -4.81 -3.45
N GLN A 81 -2.13 -4.37 -4.44
CA GLN A 81 -3.52 -4.81 -4.62
C GLN A 81 -3.60 -6.18 -5.29
N ASP A 82 -2.71 -6.46 -6.23
CA ASP A 82 -2.63 -7.75 -6.91
C ASP A 82 -2.30 -8.88 -5.93
N ILE A 83 -1.36 -8.65 -5.01
CA ILE A 83 -1.01 -9.58 -3.94
C ILE A 83 -2.21 -9.81 -2.99
N GLU A 84 -2.97 -8.75 -2.62
CA GLU A 84 -4.19 -8.88 -1.82
C GLU A 84 -5.20 -9.81 -2.51
N ILE A 85 -5.38 -9.63 -3.83
CA ILE A 85 -6.31 -10.40 -4.65
C ILE A 85 -5.85 -11.84 -4.78
N LEU A 86 -4.58 -12.07 -5.15
CA LEU A 86 -4.02 -13.41 -5.28
C LEU A 86 -4.08 -14.21 -3.98
N LEU A 87 -3.72 -13.58 -2.85
CA LEU A 87 -3.82 -14.21 -1.54
C LEU A 87 -5.25 -14.64 -1.21
N ARG A 88 -6.24 -13.89 -1.66
CA ARG A 88 -7.64 -14.19 -1.44
C ARG A 88 -8.21 -15.23 -2.41
N GLU A 89 -7.97 -15.07 -3.71
CA GLU A 89 -8.59 -15.88 -4.77
C GLU A 89 -7.87 -17.21 -4.98
N VAL A 90 -6.55 -17.22 -4.77
CA VAL A 90 -5.70 -18.41 -4.93
C VAL A 90 -5.33 -19.04 -3.59
N GLY A 91 -5.35 -18.24 -2.51
CA GLY A 91 -4.96 -18.69 -1.17
C GLY A 91 -3.45 -18.77 -0.95
N SER A 92 -2.65 -18.25 -1.87
CA SER A 92 -1.20 -18.35 -1.87
C SER A 92 -0.52 -17.00 -1.96
N MET A 93 0.59 -16.84 -1.22
CA MET A 93 1.42 -15.65 -1.21
C MET A 93 2.52 -15.75 -2.28
N PRO A 94 2.58 -14.81 -3.25
CA PRO A 94 3.66 -14.82 -4.23
C PRO A 94 5.02 -14.55 -3.56
N ARG A 95 5.94 -15.53 -3.69
CA ARG A 95 7.30 -15.44 -3.15
C ARG A 95 8.30 -16.31 -3.94
N PRO A 96 9.56 -15.85 -4.14
CA PRO A 96 10.01 -14.48 -3.92
C PRO A 96 9.34 -13.51 -4.91
N LEU A 97 9.28 -12.23 -4.55
CA LEU A 97 8.74 -11.20 -5.45
C LEU A 97 9.73 -10.07 -5.72
N PHE A 98 9.47 -9.34 -6.80
CA PHE A 98 10.16 -8.09 -7.14
C PHE A 98 9.13 -7.08 -7.67
N ASP A 99 9.00 -5.96 -6.99
CA ASP A 99 8.14 -4.85 -7.43
C ASP A 99 8.97 -3.78 -8.13
N THR A 100 8.69 -3.57 -9.40
CA THR A 100 9.44 -2.65 -10.25
C THR A 100 9.21 -1.18 -9.90
N GLN A 101 8.08 -0.81 -9.28
CA GLN A 101 7.84 0.56 -8.82
C GLN A 101 8.67 0.87 -7.58
N VAL A 102 8.76 -0.05 -6.61
CA VAL A 102 9.62 0.07 -5.43
C VAL A 102 11.08 0.16 -5.85
N ALA A 103 11.51 -0.73 -6.73
CA ALA A 103 12.88 -0.77 -7.22
C ALA A 103 13.28 0.50 -8.00
N ALA A 104 12.36 1.05 -8.81
CA ALA A 104 12.59 2.27 -9.60
C ALA A 104 12.96 3.47 -8.74
N ALA A 105 12.41 3.59 -7.54
CA ALA A 105 12.71 4.68 -6.62
C ALA A 105 14.16 4.66 -6.12
N LEU A 106 14.81 3.49 -6.06
CA LEU A 106 16.23 3.33 -5.72
C LEU A 106 17.17 3.59 -6.91
N LEU A 107 16.61 3.72 -8.11
CA LEU A 107 17.32 4.07 -9.34
C LEU A 107 17.07 5.54 -9.78
N GLY A 108 16.45 6.34 -8.92
CA GLY A 108 16.24 7.78 -9.15
C GLY A 108 14.96 8.14 -9.90
N HIS A 109 14.13 7.18 -10.23
CA HIS A 109 12.78 7.47 -10.74
C HIS A 109 11.87 7.99 -9.61
N THR A 110 10.77 8.64 -9.96
CA THR A 110 9.78 9.09 -8.98
C THR A 110 9.21 7.88 -8.21
N GLN A 111 8.93 8.04 -6.91
CA GLN A 111 8.49 6.96 -6.02
C GLN A 111 7.23 6.22 -6.52
N GLN A 112 6.36 6.90 -7.25
CA GLN A 112 5.13 6.34 -7.82
C GLN A 112 5.14 6.45 -9.35
N ILE A 113 6.28 6.11 -9.97
CA ILE A 113 6.34 6.08 -11.43
C ILE A 113 5.30 5.10 -11.96
N GLY A 114 4.49 5.52 -12.93
CA GLY A 114 3.53 4.63 -13.59
C GLY A 114 4.23 3.66 -14.55
N TYR A 115 3.63 2.48 -14.75
CA TYR A 115 4.18 1.39 -15.54
C TYR A 115 4.62 1.82 -16.94
N GLY A 116 3.74 2.46 -17.72
CA GLY A 116 4.09 2.92 -19.06
C GLY A 116 5.27 3.90 -19.12
N ALA A 117 5.39 4.79 -18.11
CA ALA A 117 6.54 5.69 -17.99
C ALA A 117 7.82 4.93 -17.67
N LEU A 118 7.75 3.91 -16.82
CA LEU A 118 8.89 3.05 -16.49
C LEU A 118 9.34 2.23 -17.70
N VAL A 119 8.40 1.61 -18.41
CA VAL A 119 8.67 0.85 -19.66
C VAL A 119 9.33 1.77 -20.68
N HIS A 120 8.82 2.99 -20.85
CA HIS A 120 9.45 3.96 -21.75
C HIS A 120 10.88 4.30 -21.33
N ALA A 121 11.10 4.62 -20.07
CA ALA A 121 12.42 5.00 -19.54
C ALA A 121 13.45 3.85 -19.67
N VAL A 122 13.03 2.61 -19.36
CA VAL A 122 13.93 1.45 -19.29
C VAL A 122 14.05 0.74 -20.64
N CYS A 123 12.96 0.61 -21.40
CA CYS A 123 12.89 -0.19 -22.63
C CYS A 123 12.83 0.65 -23.90
N GLY A 124 12.55 1.97 -23.80
CA GLY A 124 12.37 2.85 -24.98
C GLY A 124 11.04 2.61 -25.71
N VAL A 125 10.10 1.88 -25.12
CA VAL A 125 8.80 1.55 -25.70
C VAL A 125 7.72 2.46 -25.14
N THR A 126 6.85 2.98 -26.00
CA THR A 126 5.69 3.78 -25.58
C THR A 126 4.43 2.92 -25.67
N LEU A 127 3.81 2.66 -24.51
CA LEU A 127 2.56 1.89 -24.43
C LEU A 127 1.37 2.75 -24.85
N LYS A 128 0.36 2.12 -25.45
CA LYS A 128 -0.89 2.78 -25.81
C LYS A 128 -1.76 2.91 -24.55
N LYS A 129 -2.33 4.10 -24.32
CA LYS A 129 -3.28 4.35 -23.20
C LYS A 129 -4.71 4.22 -23.71
N THR A 130 -5.20 3.02 -23.95
CA THR A 130 -6.50 2.84 -24.58
C THR A 130 -7.63 2.46 -23.63
N ASP A 131 -7.42 1.55 -22.67
CA ASP A 131 -8.53 0.90 -21.96
C ASP A 131 -8.46 0.94 -20.41
N SER A 132 -7.73 1.88 -19.84
CA SER A 132 -7.52 1.99 -18.36
C SER A 132 -8.81 2.26 -17.54
N TYR A 133 -9.93 2.61 -18.18
CA TYR A 133 -11.23 2.87 -17.53
C TYR A 133 -12.33 2.08 -18.22
N THR A 134 -12.25 0.76 -18.22
CA THR A 134 -13.24 -0.12 -18.84
C THR A 134 -13.90 -1.02 -17.80
N ASP A 135 -15.09 -1.53 -18.09
CA ASP A 135 -15.74 -2.56 -17.27
C ASP A 135 -15.13 -3.93 -17.59
N TRP A 136 -14.15 -4.32 -16.82
CA TRP A 136 -13.46 -5.60 -16.95
C TRP A 136 -14.33 -6.83 -16.64
N SER A 137 -15.53 -6.66 -16.10
CA SER A 137 -16.48 -7.77 -15.89
C SER A 137 -17.33 -8.08 -17.12
N HIS A 138 -17.35 -7.19 -18.10
CA HIS A 138 -18.12 -7.42 -19.33
C HIS A 138 -17.47 -8.49 -20.22
N ARG A 139 -18.30 -9.32 -20.87
CA ARG A 139 -17.85 -10.34 -21.84
C ARG A 139 -18.69 -10.26 -23.11
N PRO A 140 -18.08 -10.54 -24.30
CA PRO A 140 -16.67 -10.83 -24.53
C PRO A 140 -15.78 -9.60 -24.38
N LEU A 141 -14.50 -9.80 -24.03
CA LEU A 141 -13.49 -8.73 -24.10
C LEU A 141 -13.20 -8.37 -25.56
N SER A 142 -12.92 -7.11 -25.82
CA SER A 142 -12.45 -6.66 -27.13
C SER A 142 -10.97 -7.01 -27.33
N ASP A 143 -10.53 -7.08 -28.59
CA ASP A 143 -9.11 -7.28 -28.91
C ASP A 143 -8.23 -6.18 -28.29
N SER A 144 -8.71 -4.94 -28.25
CA SER A 144 -8.02 -3.80 -27.61
C SER A 144 -7.83 -4.00 -26.11
N GLN A 145 -8.81 -4.57 -25.39
CA GLN A 145 -8.70 -4.89 -23.96
C GLN A 145 -7.70 -6.02 -23.72
N ILE A 146 -7.70 -7.04 -24.58
CA ILE A 146 -6.75 -8.15 -24.48
C ILE A 146 -5.32 -7.66 -24.75
N ASP A 147 -5.13 -6.81 -25.75
CA ASP A 147 -3.82 -6.22 -26.08
C ASP A 147 -3.32 -5.34 -24.94
N TYR A 148 -4.20 -4.49 -24.37
CA TYR A 148 -3.87 -3.66 -23.21
C TYR A 148 -3.43 -4.51 -22.01
N ALA A 149 -4.21 -5.53 -21.64
CA ALA A 149 -3.90 -6.44 -20.55
C ALA A 149 -2.57 -7.22 -20.77
N ALA A 150 -2.26 -7.57 -22.01
CA ALA A 150 -0.98 -8.19 -22.35
C ALA A 150 0.19 -7.21 -22.18
N ASP A 151 -0.01 -5.93 -22.57
CA ASP A 151 1.01 -4.90 -22.46
C ASP A 151 1.42 -4.64 -21.01
N ASP A 152 0.54 -4.85 -20.02
CA ASP A 152 0.82 -4.62 -18.59
C ASP A 152 1.80 -5.65 -17.98
N VAL A 153 2.03 -6.80 -18.64
CA VAL A 153 2.95 -7.82 -18.15
C VAL A 153 4.14 -8.12 -19.08
N ILE A 154 3.98 -7.94 -20.38
CA ILE A 154 4.97 -8.42 -21.37
C ILE A 154 6.35 -7.77 -21.24
N TYR A 155 6.44 -6.55 -20.72
CA TYR A 155 7.71 -5.84 -20.57
C TYR A 155 8.33 -6.03 -19.19
N LEU A 156 7.61 -6.55 -18.19
CA LEU A 156 8.11 -6.71 -16.82
C LEU A 156 9.37 -7.58 -16.73
N PRO A 157 9.49 -8.74 -17.43
CA PRO A 157 10.72 -9.52 -17.39
C PRO A 157 11.95 -8.73 -17.87
N ARG A 158 11.81 -7.96 -18.95
CA ARG A 158 12.88 -7.12 -19.49
C ARG A 158 13.23 -5.94 -18.57
N VAL A 159 12.22 -5.29 -18.01
CA VAL A 159 12.37 -4.20 -17.02
C VAL A 159 13.12 -4.72 -15.80
N TYR A 160 12.68 -5.84 -15.23
CA TYR A 160 13.31 -6.50 -14.10
C TYR A 160 14.79 -6.75 -14.32
N ARG A 161 15.18 -7.41 -15.44
CA ARG A 161 16.60 -7.73 -15.68
C ARG A 161 17.47 -6.50 -15.74
N LYS A 162 17.01 -5.45 -16.44
CA LYS A 162 17.77 -4.19 -16.52
C LYS A 162 17.91 -3.52 -15.18
N MET A 163 16.80 -3.41 -14.42
CA MET A 163 16.81 -2.77 -13.11
C MET A 163 17.61 -3.57 -12.10
N ARG A 164 17.49 -4.90 -12.08
CA ARG A 164 18.26 -5.76 -11.22
C ARG A 164 19.77 -5.60 -11.47
N SER A 165 20.20 -5.67 -12.74
CA SER A 165 21.61 -5.47 -13.12
C SER A 165 22.12 -4.10 -12.67
N GLU A 166 21.32 -3.03 -12.83
CA GLU A 166 21.72 -1.69 -12.40
C GLU A 166 21.78 -1.58 -10.86
N LEU A 167 20.83 -2.16 -10.13
CA LEU A 167 20.85 -2.21 -8.66
C LEU A 167 22.05 -3.01 -8.14
N GLU A 168 22.37 -4.14 -8.76
CA GLU A 168 23.55 -4.95 -8.43
C GLU A 168 24.84 -4.15 -8.65
N SER A 169 24.99 -3.48 -9.80
CA SER A 169 26.16 -2.65 -10.11
C SER A 169 26.37 -1.48 -9.14
N LYS A 170 25.29 -0.99 -8.53
CA LYS A 170 25.30 0.07 -7.52
C LYS A 170 25.35 -0.46 -6.09
N GLY A 171 25.39 -1.78 -5.87
CA GLY A 171 25.36 -2.40 -4.54
C GLY A 171 24.05 -2.17 -3.76
N ARG A 172 22.92 -1.93 -4.45
CA ARG A 172 21.64 -1.53 -3.85
C ARG A 172 20.58 -2.63 -3.82
N LEU A 173 20.81 -3.78 -4.46
CA LEU A 173 19.80 -4.83 -4.55
C LEU A 173 19.30 -5.25 -3.15
N GLY A 174 20.20 -5.39 -2.19
CA GLY A 174 19.84 -5.72 -0.80
C GLY A 174 19.03 -4.66 -0.05
N TRP A 175 18.95 -3.43 -0.57
CA TRP A 175 18.16 -2.36 0.04
C TRP A 175 16.66 -2.58 -0.11
N LEU A 176 16.25 -3.41 -1.08
CA LEU A 176 14.87 -3.77 -1.35
C LEU A 176 14.29 -4.81 -0.39
N ALA A 177 15.15 -5.58 0.28
CA ALA A 177 14.72 -6.71 1.09
C ALA A 177 13.64 -6.37 2.14
N PRO A 178 13.77 -5.28 2.93
CA PRO A 178 12.75 -4.94 3.94
C PRO A 178 11.39 -4.61 3.30
N ASP A 179 11.38 -3.88 2.17
CA ASP A 179 10.14 -3.51 1.48
C ASP A 179 9.45 -4.76 0.91
N PHE A 180 10.21 -5.68 0.32
CA PHE A 180 9.68 -6.93 -0.23
C PHE A 180 9.24 -7.91 0.86
N GLU A 181 9.97 -8.03 1.97
CA GLU A 181 9.56 -8.81 3.13
C GLU A 181 8.23 -8.30 3.69
N GLU A 182 8.04 -6.98 3.77
CA GLU A 182 6.76 -6.40 4.17
C GLU A 182 5.64 -6.71 3.15
N MET A 183 5.92 -6.64 1.85
CA MET A 183 4.95 -7.00 0.81
C MET A 183 4.56 -8.48 0.86
N MET A 184 5.48 -9.38 1.23
CA MET A 184 5.23 -10.82 1.40
C MET A 184 4.64 -11.19 2.75
N ASN A 185 4.37 -10.23 3.63
CA ASN A 185 3.77 -10.50 4.94
C ASN A 185 2.24 -10.57 4.84
N PRO A 186 1.60 -11.74 5.05
CA PRO A 186 0.13 -11.87 4.96
C PRO A 186 -0.62 -10.95 5.94
N ALA A 187 0.00 -10.61 7.08
CA ALA A 187 -0.62 -9.72 8.08
C ALA A 187 -0.88 -8.30 7.52
N LYS A 188 -0.13 -7.86 6.51
CA LYS A 188 -0.35 -6.59 5.80
C LYS A 188 -1.71 -6.53 5.11
N TYR A 189 -2.21 -7.68 4.63
CA TYR A 189 -3.47 -7.82 3.89
C TYR A 189 -4.65 -8.23 4.77
N SER A 190 -4.40 -8.51 6.06
CA SER A 190 -5.40 -8.91 7.05
C SER A 190 -5.41 -7.95 8.23
N GLU A 191 -5.89 -6.72 8.02
CA GLU A 191 -5.93 -5.71 9.07
C GLU A 191 -6.96 -6.08 10.16
N ASP A 192 -6.55 -6.00 11.45
CA ASP A 192 -7.46 -6.13 12.59
C ASP A 192 -8.56 -5.04 12.49
N PRO A 193 -9.85 -5.41 12.45
CA PRO A 193 -10.96 -4.47 12.42
C PRO A 193 -10.89 -3.40 13.52
N ARG A 194 -10.30 -3.73 14.67
CA ARG A 194 -10.15 -2.81 15.81
C ARG A 194 -9.10 -1.72 15.58
N LEU A 195 -8.25 -1.83 14.56
CA LEU A 195 -7.30 -0.78 14.19
C LEU A 195 -7.89 0.25 13.22
N ARG A 196 -9.03 -0.07 12.58
CA ARG A 196 -9.65 0.80 11.56
C ARG A 196 -10.04 2.19 12.07
N TYR A 197 -10.37 2.34 13.36
CA TYR A 197 -10.72 3.65 13.93
C TYR A 197 -9.61 4.70 13.75
N ARG A 198 -8.35 4.29 13.68
CA ARG A 198 -7.21 5.19 13.49
C ARG A 198 -7.25 5.94 12.16
N ARG A 199 -7.91 5.37 11.16
CA ARG A 199 -8.05 5.92 9.80
C ARG A 199 -9.36 6.65 9.56
N LEU A 200 -10.23 6.78 10.58
CA LEU A 200 -11.46 7.56 10.45
C LEU A 200 -11.13 9.04 10.24
N LYS A 201 -11.77 9.65 9.27
CA LYS A 201 -11.65 11.09 9.06
C LYS A 201 -12.05 11.84 10.32
N ARG A 202 -11.24 12.80 10.75
CA ARG A 202 -11.45 13.63 11.96
C ARG A 202 -11.43 12.85 13.28
N VAL A 203 -10.92 11.65 13.34
CA VAL A 203 -10.81 10.85 14.57
C VAL A 203 -10.02 11.57 15.67
N THR A 204 -9.07 12.44 15.29
CA THR A 204 -8.26 13.24 16.21
C THR A 204 -9.07 14.26 17.04
N GLN A 205 -10.34 14.51 16.70
CA GLN A 205 -11.24 15.39 17.47
C GLN A 205 -11.84 14.67 18.69
N LEU A 206 -11.71 13.33 18.77
CA LEU A 206 -12.27 12.52 19.84
C LEU A 206 -11.32 12.45 21.05
N ASP A 207 -11.88 12.48 22.25
CA ASP A 207 -11.14 12.15 23.48
C ASP A 207 -10.96 10.63 23.65
N GLY A 208 -10.19 10.22 24.68
CA GLY A 208 -9.87 8.80 24.89
C GLY A 208 -11.10 7.91 25.10
N ARG A 209 -12.16 8.39 25.78
CA ARG A 209 -13.40 7.65 26.00
C ARG A 209 -14.22 7.55 24.72
N GLN A 210 -14.29 8.63 23.95
CA GLN A 210 -14.93 8.65 22.64
C GLN A 210 -14.19 7.77 21.64
N LEU A 211 -12.85 7.68 21.73
CA LEU A 211 -12.02 6.77 20.93
C LEU A 211 -12.31 5.29 21.23
N CYS A 212 -12.62 4.94 22.49
CA CYS A 212 -13.07 3.57 22.81
C CYS A 212 -14.33 3.19 22.02
N ALA A 213 -15.32 4.09 22.01
CA ALA A 213 -16.55 3.89 21.26
C ALA A 213 -16.31 3.85 19.75
N ALA A 214 -15.47 4.75 19.23
CA ALA A 214 -15.13 4.82 17.81
C ALA A 214 -14.39 3.55 17.36
N ARG A 215 -13.51 2.98 18.19
CA ARG A 215 -12.82 1.71 17.92
C ARG A 215 -13.81 0.57 17.69
N GLU A 216 -14.76 0.42 18.58
CA GLU A 216 -15.74 -0.67 18.50
C GLU A 216 -16.77 -0.44 17.38
N PHE A 217 -17.18 0.80 17.14
CA PHE A 217 -18.10 1.09 16.03
C PHE A 217 -17.42 0.88 14.67
N ALA A 218 -16.16 1.32 14.52
CA ALA A 218 -15.39 1.09 13.30
C ALA A 218 -15.10 -0.40 13.08
N ALA A 219 -14.80 -1.15 14.15
CA ALA A 219 -14.61 -2.61 14.08
C ALA A 219 -15.88 -3.33 13.64
N TRP A 220 -17.03 -2.98 14.24
CA TRP A 220 -18.33 -3.54 13.84
C TRP A 220 -18.62 -3.26 12.36
N ARG A 221 -18.39 -2.02 11.90
CA ARG A 221 -18.57 -1.65 10.49
C ARG A 221 -17.68 -2.46 9.55
N GLU A 222 -16.44 -2.67 9.94
CA GLU A 222 -15.48 -3.45 9.17
C GLU A 222 -15.91 -4.92 9.05
N GLU A 223 -16.29 -5.53 10.17
CA GLU A 223 -16.77 -6.92 10.24
C GLU A 223 -18.04 -7.13 9.41
N GLU A 224 -19.01 -6.21 9.52
CA GLU A 224 -20.27 -6.31 8.76
C GLU A 224 -20.08 -6.00 7.27
N ALA A 225 -19.18 -5.08 6.92
CA ALA A 225 -18.83 -4.79 5.53
C ALA A 225 -18.19 -6.01 4.86
N ARG A 226 -17.26 -6.70 5.55
CA ARG A 226 -16.66 -7.96 5.09
C ARG A 226 -17.71 -9.07 4.94
N LYS A 227 -18.58 -9.23 5.94
CA LYS A 227 -19.59 -10.27 5.95
C LYS A 227 -20.66 -10.10 4.86
N ARG A 228 -21.03 -8.86 4.55
CA ARG A 228 -22.04 -8.52 3.53
C ARG A 228 -21.45 -8.26 2.17
N ASP A 229 -20.12 -8.32 2.05
CA ASP A 229 -19.33 -7.96 0.87
C ASP A 229 -19.81 -6.63 0.25
N MET A 230 -19.85 -5.57 1.06
CA MET A 230 -20.30 -4.25 0.62
C MET A 230 -19.38 -3.13 1.11
N PRO A 231 -19.28 -2.02 0.37
CA PRO A 231 -18.44 -0.91 0.77
C PRO A 231 -18.79 -0.37 2.16
N ARG A 232 -17.78 -0.16 3.02
CA ARG A 232 -17.94 0.36 4.39
C ARG A 232 -18.83 1.59 4.50
N LYS A 233 -18.68 2.54 3.54
CA LYS A 233 -19.46 3.79 3.49
C LYS A 233 -20.95 3.59 3.22
N TRP A 234 -21.35 2.43 2.67
CA TRP A 234 -22.75 2.11 2.46
C TRP A 234 -23.44 1.72 3.76
N LEU A 235 -22.69 1.09 4.70
CA LEU A 235 -23.18 0.85 6.06
C LEU A 235 -23.23 2.16 6.85
N VAL A 236 -22.05 2.77 7.08
CA VAL A 236 -21.92 4.02 7.85
C VAL A 236 -20.65 4.75 7.40
N SER A 237 -20.72 6.06 7.21
CA SER A 237 -19.55 6.86 6.85
C SER A 237 -18.64 7.15 8.06
N ASP A 238 -17.40 7.55 7.82
CA ASP A 238 -16.46 7.94 8.87
C ASP A 238 -17.00 9.10 9.71
N GLU A 239 -17.59 10.09 9.02
CA GLU A 239 -18.18 11.27 9.65
C GLU A 239 -19.34 10.90 10.58
N GLN A 240 -20.17 9.90 10.19
CA GLN A 240 -21.28 9.42 11.01
C GLN A 240 -20.77 8.70 12.27
N ILE A 241 -19.73 7.90 12.17
CA ILE A 241 -19.10 7.25 13.33
C ILE A 241 -18.54 8.28 14.29
N VAL A 242 -17.73 9.23 13.78
CA VAL A 242 -17.12 10.27 14.61
C VAL A 242 -18.18 11.13 15.26
N GLU A 243 -19.24 11.53 14.55
CA GLU A 243 -20.32 12.34 15.09
C GLU A 243 -21.12 11.60 16.19
N ALA A 244 -21.43 10.31 16.00
CA ALA A 244 -22.08 9.48 17.02
C ALA A 244 -21.24 9.38 18.31
N CYS A 245 -19.93 9.22 18.17
CA CYS A 245 -19.01 9.16 19.31
C CYS A 245 -18.85 10.52 19.99
N ARG A 246 -18.78 11.60 19.23
CA ARG A 246 -18.66 12.97 19.75
C ARG A 246 -19.90 13.41 20.54
N ARG A 247 -21.10 13.00 20.08
CA ARG A 247 -22.38 13.24 20.77
C ARG A 247 -22.63 12.32 21.96
N ASP A 248 -21.73 11.40 22.24
CA ASP A 248 -21.87 10.37 23.26
C ASP A 248 -23.18 9.55 23.13
N ALA A 249 -23.54 9.14 21.88
CA ALA A 249 -24.74 8.36 21.63
C ALA A 249 -24.71 7.05 22.42
N ARG A 250 -25.73 6.82 23.31
CA ARG A 250 -25.82 5.68 24.22
C ARG A 250 -27.03 4.80 23.99
N THR A 251 -28.00 5.32 23.27
CA THR A 251 -29.24 4.64 22.91
C THR A 251 -29.37 4.59 21.39
N ILE A 252 -30.27 3.73 20.90
CA ILE A 252 -30.58 3.69 19.46
C ILE A 252 -31.13 5.03 18.97
N ASP A 253 -31.95 5.69 19.80
CA ASP A 253 -32.50 7.01 19.45
C ASP A 253 -31.41 8.07 19.31
N ASP A 254 -30.45 8.09 20.25
CA ASP A 254 -29.29 8.99 20.13
C ASP A 254 -28.49 8.74 18.85
N LEU A 255 -28.29 7.46 18.50
CA LEU A 255 -27.56 7.09 17.29
C LEU A 255 -28.32 7.54 16.02
N TYR A 256 -29.65 7.43 16.04
CA TYR A 256 -30.51 7.87 14.94
C TYR A 256 -30.66 9.40 14.82
N MET A 257 -30.26 10.15 15.84
CA MET A 257 -30.12 11.62 15.73
C MET A 257 -28.91 12.05 14.88
N VAL A 258 -28.00 11.14 14.58
CA VAL A 258 -26.94 11.40 13.59
C VAL A 258 -27.51 11.30 12.18
N ARG A 259 -27.36 12.38 11.42
CA ARG A 259 -27.96 12.50 10.07
C ARG A 259 -27.56 11.33 9.17
N GLY A 260 -28.55 10.69 8.57
CA GLY A 260 -28.40 9.63 7.59
C GLY A 260 -28.02 8.26 8.19
N VAL A 261 -28.02 8.10 9.51
CA VAL A 261 -27.74 6.80 10.15
C VAL A 261 -29.00 5.94 10.16
N ARG A 262 -30.17 6.52 10.43
CA ARG A 262 -31.45 5.79 10.52
C ARG A 262 -31.79 5.08 9.21
N GLU A 263 -31.49 5.70 8.08
CA GLU A 263 -31.75 5.16 6.74
C GLU A 263 -30.82 4.00 6.36
N LYS A 264 -29.66 3.93 7.02
CA LYS A 264 -28.62 2.94 6.73
C LYS A 264 -28.55 1.79 7.71
N LEU A 265 -28.83 2.05 9.00
CA LEU A 265 -28.72 1.06 10.07
C LEU A 265 -30.10 0.60 10.53
N PRO A 266 -30.51 -0.65 10.22
CA PRO A 266 -31.67 -1.28 10.84
C PRO A 266 -31.51 -1.35 12.37
N VAL A 267 -32.66 -1.41 13.09
CA VAL A 267 -32.69 -1.47 14.57
C VAL A 267 -31.79 -2.55 15.17
N ARG A 268 -31.71 -3.71 14.51
CA ARG A 268 -30.84 -4.82 14.93
C ARG A 268 -29.36 -4.40 14.92
N ASP A 269 -28.92 -3.77 13.86
CA ASP A 269 -27.52 -3.34 13.67
C ASP A 269 -27.20 -2.17 14.60
N ALA A 270 -28.12 -1.21 14.72
CA ALA A 270 -28.00 -0.09 15.67
C ALA A 270 -27.86 -0.57 17.12
N ARG A 271 -28.61 -1.60 17.51
CA ARG A 271 -28.52 -2.22 18.85
C ARG A 271 -27.14 -2.83 19.07
N ALA A 272 -26.64 -3.63 18.13
CA ALA A 272 -25.30 -4.24 18.22
C ALA A 272 -24.19 -3.19 18.34
N VAL A 273 -24.27 -2.09 17.58
CA VAL A 273 -23.35 -0.98 17.66
C VAL A 273 -23.39 -0.31 19.05
N ILE A 274 -24.58 0.04 19.55
CA ILE A 274 -24.73 0.71 20.83
C ILE A 274 -24.23 -0.17 21.99
N GLU A 275 -24.52 -1.46 21.98
CA GLU A 275 -24.03 -2.41 22.98
C GLU A 275 -22.50 -2.45 23.02
N ARG A 276 -21.84 -2.55 21.85
CA ARG A 276 -20.36 -2.51 21.74
C ARG A 276 -19.78 -1.17 22.22
N MET A 277 -20.36 -0.05 21.78
CA MET A 277 -19.91 1.28 22.19
C MET A 277 -20.03 1.50 23.71
N ASN A 278 -21.15 1.09 24.31
CA ASN A 278 -21.38 1.25 25.76
C ASN A 278 -20.43 0.37 26.57
N LYS A 279 -20.21 -0.88 26.15
CA LYS A 279 -19.21 -1.77 26.76
C LYS A 279 -17.81 -1.17 26.70
N ALA A 280 -17.40 -0.60 25.55
CA ALA A 280 -16.10 0.02 25.39
C ALA A 280 -15.90 1.26 26.26
N ARG A 281 -16.96 2.05 26.48
CA ARG A 281 -16.91 3.25 27.34
C ARG A 281 -16.77 2.92 28.84
N SER A 282 -17.08 1.69 29.26
CA SER A 282 -16.91 1.25 30.64
C SER A 282 -15.48 0.77 30.96
N LEU A 283 -14.61 0.71 29.96
CA LEU A 283 -13.21 0.32 30.13
C LEU A 283 -12.47 1.35 31.02
N PRO A 284 -11.52 0.89 31.85
CA PRO A 284 -10.69 1.78 32.66
C PRO A 284 -9.80 2.65 31.76
N LYS A 285 -9.39 3.81 32.28
CA LYS A 285 -8.59 4.79 31.53
C LYS A 285 -7.28 4.23 30.95
N SER A 286 -6.71 3.24 31.61
CA SER A 286 -5.49 2.53 31.18
C SER A 286 -5.67 1.75 29.86
N GLU A 287 -6.91 1.40 29.50
CA GLU A 287 -7.22 0.65 28.26
C GLU A 287 -7.74 1.56 27.13
N TRP A 288 -7.81 2.85 27.38
CA TRP A 288 -8.29 3.78 26.36
C TRP A 288 -7.28 3.90 25.21
N PRO A 289 -7.75 3.85 23.97
CA PRO A 289 -6.88 4.07 22.83
C PRO A 289 -6.21 5.43 22.88
N ASN A 290 -4.94 5.49 22.54
CA ASN A 290 -4.21 6.73 22.34
C ASN A 290 -3.81 6.82 20.85
N LEU A 291 -4.12 7.95 20.23
CA LEU A 291 -3.74 8.24 18.84
C LEU A 291 -2.34 8.86 18.74
N GLY A 292 -1.63 8.99 19.86
CA GLY A 292 -0.34 9.68 19.84
C GLY A 292 -0.49 11.13 19.43
N LYS A 293 -1.58 11.81 19.90
CA LYS A 293 -1.71 13.24 19.59
C LYS A 293 -0.46 13.97 20.04
N PRO A 294 0.15 14.79 19.17
CA PRO A 294 1.18 15.69 19.62
C PRO A 294 0.66 16.46 20.86
N SER A 295 1.47 16.54 21.88
CA SER A 295 1.15 17.33 23.05
C SER A 295 0.86 18.77 22.59
N ARG A 296 -0.13 19.44 23.19
CA ARG A 296 -0.43 20.86 22.90
C ARG A 296 0.79 21.77 23.10
N ASN A 297 1.84 21.24 23.74
CA ASN A 297 3.12 21.87 24.03
C ASN A 297 4.28 21.31 23.20
N GLU A 298 4.02 20.54 22.10
CA GLU A 298 5.12 20.14 21.24
C GLU A 298 5.77 21.36 20.58
N ARG A 299 7.09 21.37 20.64
CA ARG A 299 7.92 22.41 20.01
C ARG A 299 7.60 22.46 18.52
N ASN A 300 7.43 23.67 17.99
CA ASN A 300 7.38 23.85 16.52
C ASN A 300 8.74 23.44 15.96
N VAL A 301 8.73 22.47 15.06
CA VAL A 301 9.92 21.90 14.41
C VAL A 301 9.97 22.17 12.90
N ASP A 302 9.07 23.01 12.37
CA ASP A 302 8.93 23.25 10.93
C ASP A 302 10.26 23.68 10.29
N ALA A 303 10.98 24.64 10.91
CA ALA A 303 12.27 25.09 10.43
C ALA A 303 13.34 23.97 10.42
N SER A 304 13.30 23.08 11.44
CA SER A 304 14.20 21.91 11.48
C SER A 304 13.86 20.94 10.34
N ILE A 305 12.58 20.70 10.10
CA ILE A 305 12.10 19.83 9.00
C ILE A 305 12.55 20.40 7.64
N ASP A 306 12.44 21.70 7.43
CA ASP A 306 12.83 22.35 6.18
C ASP A 306 14.34 22.18 5.90
N LEU A 307 15.19 22.40 6.91
CA LEU A 307 16.63 22.19 6.80
C LEU A 307 16.97 20.71 6.54
N MET A 308 16.36 19.80 7.28
CA MET A 308 16.52 18.36 7.09
C MET A 308 16.07 17.92 5.69
N ALA A 309 14.96 18.47 5.19
CA ALA A 309 14.46 18.18 3.85
C ALA A 309 15.42 18.68 2.75
N ALA A 310 16.09 19.82 2.98
CA ALA A 310 17.13 20.31 2.07
C ALA A 310 18.33 19.34 2.00
N LEU A 311 18.79 18.85 3.14
CA LEU A 311 19.87 17.85 3.21
C LEU A 311 19.48 16.53 2.54
N VAL A 312 18.27 16.03 2.84
CA VAL A 312 17.73 14.80 2.20
C VAL A 312 17.68 14.96 0.68
N ARG A 313 17.22 16.12 0.17
CA ARG A 313 17.18 16.41 -1.27
C ARG A 313 18.57 16.41 -1.89
N LEU A 314 19.55 16.97 -1.20
CA LEU A 314 20.95 16.95 -1.66
C LEU A 314 21.46 15.51 -1.78
N ARG A 315 21.34 14.70 -0.71
CA ARG A 315 21.82 13.31 -0.69
C ARG A 315 21.06 12.41 -1.65
N ALA A 316 19.75 12.62 -1.81
CA ALA A 316 18.94 11.92 -2.81
C ALA A 316 19.45 12.18 -4.24
N LYS A 317 19.75 13.45 -4.58
CA LYS A 317 20.30 13.84 -5.88
C LYS A 317 21.70 13.24 -6.12
N GLU A 318 22.60 13.37 -5.15
CA GLU A 318 23.97 12.83 -5.25
C GLU A 318 23.99 11.31 -5.42
N ASN A 319 23.08 10.63 -4.75
CA ASN A 319 22.98 9.17 -4.82
C ASN A 319 22.04 8.67 -5.92
N GLY A 320 21.32 9.56 -6.64
CA GLY A 320 20.37 9.15 -7.66
C GLY A 320 19.29 8.21 -7.10
N VAL A 321 18.67 8.59 -5.97
CA VAL A 321 17.50 7.91 -5.37
C VAL A 321 16.34 8.89 -5.25
N ALA A 322 15.10 8.40 -5.22
CA ALA A 322 13.95 9.28 -5.00
C ALA A 322 13.98 9.86 -3.57
N MET A 323 13.79 11.18 -3.44
CA MET A 323 13.80 11.85 -2.14
C MET A 323 12.82 11.22 -1.13
N GLN A 324 11.59 10.94 -1.56
CA GLN A 324 10.55 10.37 -0.70
C GLN A 324 10.87 8.95 -0.23
N THR A 325 11.67 8.21 -1.00
CA THR A 325 12.14 6.87 -0.61
C THR A 325 13.23 6.95 0.45
N LEU A 326 14.02 8.03 0.44
CA LEU A 326 15.07 8.26 1.43
C LEU A 326 14.48 8.73 2.77
N ALA A 327 13.55 9.71 2.75
CA ALA A 327 12.86 10.19 3.93
C ALA A 327 11.51 10.81 3.59
N SER A 328 10.47 10.47 4.34
CA SER A 328 9.17 11.15 4.29
C SER A 328 9.14 12.37 5.23
N HIS A 329 8.18 13.28 5.01
CA HIS A 329 7.95 14.41 5.93
C HIS A 329 7.63 13.93 7.36
N SER A 330 6.91 12.82 7.51
CA SER A 330 6.60 12.23 8.83
C SER A 330 7.85 11.70 9.54
N ASP A 331 8.80 11.11 8.80
CA ASP A 331 10.07 10.63 9.37
C ASP A 331 10.91 11.81 9.88
N LEU A 332 11.01 12.88 9.10
CA LEU A 332 11.72 14.10 9.50
C LEU A 332 11.06 14.76 10.71
N ALA A 333 9.72 14.83 10.74
CA ALA A 333 8.99 15.37 11.87
C ALA A 333 9.17 14.54 13.14
N ALA A 334 9.15 13.21 13.04
CA ALA A 334 9.41 12.32 14.16
C ALA A 334 10.84 12.49 14.70
N LEU A 335 11.83 12.51 13.81
CA LEU A 335 13.24 12.69 14.16
C LEU A 335 13.47 14.05 14.84
N ALA A 336 12.92 15.16 14.29
CA ALA A 336 13.04 16.50 14.84
C ALA A 336 12.40 16.65 16.24
N ARG A 337 11.44 15.77 16.59
CA ARG A 337 10.80 15.71 17.92
C ARG A 337 11.48 14.75 18.89
N GLY A 338 12.54 14.05 18.45
CA GLY A 338 13.26 13.08 19.27
C GLY A 338 12.61 11.67 19.32
N HIS A 339 11.65 11.40 18.43
CA HIS A 339 11.01 10.10 18.28
C HIS A 339 11.71 9.29 17.16
N SER A 340 12.93 8.85 17.43
CA SER A 340 13.79 8.22 16.41
C SER A 340 13.80 6.69 16.47
N GLU A 341 13.32 6.09 17.58
CA GLU A 341 13.52 4.66 17.86
C GLU A 341 12.92 3.73 16.81
N ASP A 342 11.80 4.12 16.20
CA ASP A 342 11.10 3.32 15.17
C ASP A 342 11.29 3.84 13.74
N SER A 343 12.16 4.83 13.52
CA SER A 343 12.36 5.41 12.20
C SER A 343 13.32 4.60 11.35
N ASP A 344 12.94 4.31 10.11
CA ASP A 344 13.81 3.67 9.12
C ASP A 344 15.04 4.52 8.77
N LEU A 345 15.01 5.82 9.06
CA LEU A 345 16.17 6.72 8.94
C LEU A 345 17.32 6.34 9.89
N MET A 346 17.02 5.63 10.97
CA MET A 346 18.02 5.26 12.00
C MET A 346 18.69 3.91 11.73
N ARG A 347 18.44 3.27 10.58
CA ARG A 347 18.97 1.93 10.30
C ARG A 347 19.24 1.70 8.81
N GLY A 348 20.07 0.68 8.55
CA GLY A 348 20.35 0.20 7.21
C GLY A 348 20.94 1.27 6.29
N TRP A 349 20.58 1.22 5.03
CA TRP A 349 21.11 2.10 3.98
C TRP A 349 20.64 3.55 4.12
N ARG A 350 19.44 3.80 4.69
CA ARG A 350 18.96 5.17 4.92
C ARG A 350 19.81 5.88 5.96
N TRP A 351 20.23 5.17 7.01
CA TRP A 351 21.17 5.69 8.00
C TRP A 351 22.49 6.08 7.35
N ALA A 352 23.06 5.18 6.54
CA ALA A 352 24.35 5.41 5.87
C ALA A 352 24.30 6.55 4.84
N LEU A 353 23.17 6.77 4.18
CA LEU A 353 23.04 7.83 3.18
C LEU A 353 22.72 9.20 3.76
N VAL A 354 21.95 9.28 4.84
CA VAL A 354 21.49 10.58 5.36
C VAL A 354 21.18 10.58 6.86
N GLY A 355 20.85 9.44 7.47
CA GLY A 355 20.39 9.38 8.85
C GLY A 355 21.39 9.96 9.84
N GLU A 356 22.67 9.59 9.73
CA GLU A 356 23.75 10.11 10.56
C GLU A 356 23.86 11.64 10.44
N GLU A 357 23.86 12.18 9.24
CA GLU A 357 23.94 13.61 9.00
C GLU A 357 22.71 14.38 9.47
N LEU A 358 21.51 13.76 9.43
CA LEU A 358 20.30 14.38 9.97
C LEU A 358 20.40 14.52 11.50
N VAL A 359 20.97 13.54 12.18
CA VAL A 359 21.25 13.63 13.62
C VAL A 359 22.33 14.68 13.87
N ASP A 360 23.42 14.70 13.11
CA ASP A 360 24.48 15.70 13.22
C ASP A 360 23.94 17.13 13.02
N LEU A 361 23.00 17.31 12.08
CA LEU A 361 22.36 18.60 11.84
C LEU A 361 21.50 19.05 13.04
N LEU A 362 20.71 18.14 13.60
CA LEU A 362 19.87 18.44 14.76
C LEU A 362 20.69 18.75 16.03
N GLU A 363 21.84 18.12 16.19
CA GLU A 363 22.74 18.32 17.32
C GLU A 363 23.73 19.49 17.09
N GLY A 364 23.67 20.14 15.93
CA GLY A 364 24.53 21.26 15.62
C GLY A 364 25.99 20.91 15.31
N ARG A 365 26.28 19.67 14.93
CA ARG A 365 27.61 19.22 14.51
C ARG A 365 27.89 19.54 13.02
N ILE A 366 26.84 19.76 12.24
CA ILE A 366 26.94 20.25 10.87
C ILE A 366 26.04 21.47 10.66
N ALA A 367 26.38 22.30 9.70
CA ALA A 367 25.59 23.42 9.23
C ALA A 367 25.35 23.30 7.71
N LEU A 368 24.25 23.91 7.24
CA LEU A 368 23.96 24.05 5.83
C LEU A 368 24.15 25.49 5.40
N SER A 369 24.92 25.71 4.34
CA SER A 369 25.13 27.02 3.73
C SER A 369 24.89 26.99 2.22
N LEU A 370 24.71 28.15 1.59
CA LEU A 370 24.62 28.29 0.14
C LEU A 370 25.87 28.97 -0.39
N SER A 371 26.56 28.33 -1.33
CA SER A 371 27.63 28.92 -2.08
C SER A 371 27.38 28.79 -3.57
N LYS A 372 27.36 29.92 -4.27
CA LYS A 372 27.10 30.01 -5.73
C LYS A 372 25.81 29.30 -6.17
N GLY A 373 24.79 29.26 -5.27
CA GLY A 373 23.50 28.60 -5.54
C GLY A 373 23.47 27.09 -5.24
N GLU A 374 24.57 26.52 -4.77
CA GLU A 374 24.65 25.12 -4.35
C GLU A 374 24.60 24.98 -2.82
N LEU A 375 23.95 23.95 -2.33
CA LEU A 375 23.89 23.62 -0.91
C LEU A 375 25.21 22.96 -0.49
N ILE A 376 25.80 23.49 0.56
CA ILE A 376 27.07 22.97 1.14
C ILE A 376 26.78 22.50 2.56
N VAL A 377 27.36 21.36 2.92
CA VAL A 377 27.34 20.79 4.28
C VAL A 377 28.72 21.05 4.92
N GLU A 378 28.72 21.79 6.02
CA GLU A 378 29.95 22.14 6.73
C GLU A 378 29.96 21.46 8.10
N ARG A 379 31.05 20.77 8.45
CA ARG A 379 31.21 20.23 9.84
C ARG A 379 31.65 21.39 10.73
N LEU A 380 30.93 21.54 11.82
CA LEU A 380 31.26 22.49 12.87
C LEU A 380 32.18 21.75 13.88
N GLY A 381 33.37 22.31 14.08
CA GLY A 381 34.37 21.74 14.98
C GLY A 381 34.02 21.85 16.47
#